data_747f3aeb91465aec1e2112bceb55cca7
#
_entry.id   747f3aeb91465aec1e2112bceb55cca7
#
_cell.length_a   1.000
_cell.length_b   1.000
_cell.length_c   1.000
_cell.angle_alpha   90.00
_cell.angle_beta   90.00
_cell.angle_gamma   90.00
#
_symmetry.space_group_name_H-M   'P 1'
#
loop_
_entity.id
_entity.type
_entity.pdbx_description
1 polymer ?
#
loop_
_entity_poly.entity_id
_entity_poly.type
_entity_poly.pdbx_seq_one_letter_code
_entity_poly.pdbx_strand_id
1 'polypeptide(L)'
;MDTGLSRRVAGLTRFFRRPGFRARKADKHAPVFGKLQLGQRTIYILPTIQGALFALGATTILLVGFADRNPITVVLATAMLSLFLLSLVLCYRNLSGLTLRASEANEPGNPGARCFAGEQASFMLTLTAAGRRRAHRDLLLGFSPKDLQPLQVASGAVTSATLTAPADKRGLMPAPRLHLRTRYPAGLWQAWSRPDLAMHCLVYPRPQQCSLPPSALRVPAHAEGRQSGARKLGVDDFLGLRSYQSGDSRRHIAWRSLARGQGLKTKQFAQEADPEVHLSFE
;
A
#
# COMPACT_ATOMS: atom_id res chain seq x y z
N MET A 1 2.94 39.81 -16.56
CA MET A 1 4.16 39.27 -15.93
C MET A 1 3.83 37.89 -15.36
N ASP A 2 3.65 36.88 -16.22
CA ASP A 2 3.31 35.52 -15.81
C ASP A 2 3.76 34.51 -16.86
N THR A 3 5.05 34.24 -16.95
CA THR A 3 5.60 33.21 -17.84
C THR A 3 6.76 32.40 -17.23
N GLY A 4 6.96 32.47 -15.91
CA GLY A 4 8.12 31.85 -15.27
C GLY A 4 7.90 30.51 -14.58
N LEU A 5 6.65 30.13 -14.22
CA LEU A 5 6.37 28.93 -13.41
C LEU A 5 6.10 27.66 -14.22
N SER A 6 5.65 27.76 -15.47
CA SER A 6 5.28 26.59 -16.27
C SER A 6 6.48 25.79 -16.80
N ARG A 7 7.67 26.37 -16.86
CA ARG A 7 8.90 25.69 -17.36
C ARG A 7 9.63 24.82 -16.33
N ARG A 8 9.38 24.98 -15.03
CA ARG A 8 10.06 24.17 -13.99
C ARG A 8 9.36 22.82 -13.71
N VAL A 9 8.09 22.67 -14.05
CA VAL A 9 7.37 21.41 -13.85
C VAL A 9 7.64 20.41 -14.98
N ALA A 10 7.96 20.87 -16.18
CA ALA A 10 8.27 20.01 -17.33
C ALA A 10 9.64 19.29 -17.25
N GLY A 11 10.53 19.73 -16.37
CA GLY A 11 11.85 19.13 -16.19
C GLY A 11 11.86 17.87 -15.27
N LEU A 12 10.90 17.77 -14.36
CA LEU A 12 10.84 16.66 -13.40
C LEU A 12 10.25 15.38 -13.98
N THR A 13 9.46 15.46 -15.04
CA THR A 13 8.87 14.28 -15.69
C THR A 13 9.84 13.52 -16.61
N ARG A 14 10.98 14.11 -16.98
CA ARG A 14 11.99 13.45 -17.84
C ARG A 14 12.97 12.53 -17.09
N PHE A 15 13.09 12.68 -15.78
CA PHE A 15 14.05 11.88 -15.00
C PHE A 15 13.53 10.47 -14.67
N PHE A 16 12.23 10.21 -14.79
CA PHE A 16 11.61 8.91 -14.49
C PHE A 16 11.50 7.94 -15.68
N ARG A 17 12.04 8.31 -16.85
CA ARG A 17 12.02 7.43 -18.02
C ARG A 17 13.31 6.65 -18.14
N ARG A 18 13.57 5.70 -17.25
CA ARG A 18 14.63 4.70 -17.43
C ARG A 18 14.09 3.49 -18.21
N PRO A 19 14.79 3.04 -19.28
CA PRO A 19 14.40 1.88 -20.07
C PRO A 19 14.79 0.61 -19.31
N GLY A 20 13.81 -0.12 -18.82
CA GLY A 20 14.01 -1.39 -18.11
C GLY A 20 12.71 -2.07 -17.72
N PHE A 21 11.61 -1.37 -17.85
CA PHE A 21 10.29 -1.98 -17.69
C PHE A 21 9.99 -2.80 -18.95
N ARG A 22 10.31 -4.09 -18.92
CA ARG A 22 9.76 -5.03 -19.90
C ARG A 22 8.25 -4.84 -19.85
N ALA A 23 7.70 -4.23 -20.91
CA ALA A 23 6.27 -4.12 -21.13
C ALA A 23 5.71 -5.54 -20.96
N ARG A 24 5.00 -5.76 -19.85
CA ARG A 24 4.25 -6.99 -19.60
C ARG A 24 3.36 -7.15 -20.83
N LYS A 25 3.53 -8.25 -21.56
CA LYS A 25 2.70 -8.64 -22.70
C LYS A 25 1.26 -8.24 -22.37
N ALA A 26 0.64 -7.48 -23.26
CA ALA A 26 -0.74 -7.02 -23.12
C ALA A 26 -1.66 -8.23 -23.02
N ASP A 27 -1.86 -8.71 -21.80
CA ASP A 27 -2.87 -9.69 -21.47
C ASP A 27 -4.24 -9.00 -21.59
N LYS A 28 -5.24 -9.75 -22.01
CA LYS A 28 -6.63 -9.33 -22.26
C LYS A 28 -7.35 -8.65 -21.08
N HIS A 29 -6.66 -8.45 -19.98
CA HIS A 29 -7.10 -7.71 -18.80
C HIS A 29 -6.22 -6.49 -18.65
N ALA A 30 -6.59 -5.39 -19.32
CA ALA A 30 -5.99 -4.09 -19.04
C ALA A 30 -6.11 -3.80 -17.53
N PRO A 31 -5.06 -3.31 -16.87
CA PRO A 31 -5.13 -2.91 -15.47
C PRO A 31 -6.21 -1.83 -15.35
N VAL A 32 -7.29 -2.14 -14.65
CA VAL A 32 -8.38 -1.20 -14.42
C VAL A 32 -8.09 -0.47 -13.12
N PHE A 33 -7.77 0.80 -13.27
CA PHE A 33 -7.56 1.69 -12.14
C PHE A 33 -8.82 1.80 -11.28
N GLY A 34 -8.67 1.61 -10.00
CA GLY A 34 -9.63 1.98 -8.98
C GLY A 34 -10.73 0.96 -8.67
N LYS A 35 -11.48 0.47 -9.65
CA LYS A 35 -12.64 -0.40 -9.39
C LYS A 35 -12.80 -1.46 -10.45
N LEU A 36 -12.70 -2.73 -10.08
CA LEU A 36 -12.92 -3.87 -10.96
C LEU A 36 -14.10 -4.71 -10.49
N GLN A 37 -15.10 -4.87 -11.34
CA GLN A 37 -16.20 -5.78 -11.08
C GLN A 37 -15.96 -7.12 -11.78
N LEU A 38 -16.04 -8.21 -11.02
CA LEU A 38 -15.88 -9.56 -11.55
C LEU A 38 -17.11 -9.98 -12.35
N GLY A 39 -16.90 -10.33 -13.61
CA GLY A 39 -17.92 -10.77 -14.55
C GLY A 39 -17.55 -12.08 -15.27
N GLN A 40 -18.38 -12.50 -16.22
CA GLN A 40 -18.20 -13.76 -16.95
C GLN A 40 -16.83 -13.92 -17.64
N ARG A 41 -16.25 -12.81 -18.12
CA ARG A 41 -14.98 -12.85 -18.85
C ARG A 41 -13.74 -13.00 -17.96
N THR A 42 -13.89 -12.78 -16.65
CA THR A 42 -12.79 -12.79 -15.68
C THR A 42 -12.83 -13.99 -14.75
N ILE A 43 -13.89 -14.77 -14.78
CA ILE A 43 -14.10 -15.94 -13.90
C ILE A 43 -13.89 -17.22 -14.72
N TYR A 44 -13.01 -18.06 -14.22
CA TYR A 44 -12.76 -19.40 -14.73
C TYR A 44 -13.33 -20.42 -13.76
N ILE A 45 -13.94 -21.49 -14.28
CA ILE A 45 -14.54 -22.53 -13.46
C ILE A 45 -14.13 -23.90 -14.01
N LEU A 46 -13.68 -24.77 -13.13
CA LEU A 46 -13.39 -26.18 -13.44
C LEU A 46 -13.94 -27.08 -12.34
N PRO A 47 -14.34 -28.31 -12.68
CA PRO A 47 -14.66 -29.31 -11.67
C PRO A 47 -13.42 -29.66 -10.86
N THR A 48 -13.60 -29.90 -9.59
CA THR A 48 -12.54 -30.45 -8.72
C THR A 48 -12.44 -31.96 -8.96
N ILE A 49 -11.38 -32.60 -8.45
CA ILE A 49 -11.26 -34.07 -8.50
C ILE A 49 -12.48 -34.71 -7.82
N GLN A 50 -12.91 -34.16 -6.68
CA GLN A 50 -14.11 -34.63 -5.97
C GLN A 50 -15.37 -34.45 -6.82
N GLY A 51 -15.50 -33.32 -7.53
CA GLY A 51 -16.60 -33.07 -8.44
C GLY A 51 -16.62 -34.01 -9.64
N ALA A 52 -15.43 -34.30 -10.22
CA ALA A 52 -15.32 -35.26 -11.32
C ALA A 52 -15.70 -36.68 -10.89
N LEU A 53 -15.22 -37.13 -9.72
CA LEU A 53 -15.60 -38.45 -9.17
C LEU A 53 -17.09 -38.51 -8.84
N PHE A 54 -17.67 -37.44 -8.29
CA PHE A 54 -19.09 -37.35 -8.03
C PHE A 54 -19.92 -37.44 -9.31
N ALA A 55 -19.53 -36.71 -10.36
CA ALA A 55 -20.21 -36.77 -11.65
C ALA A 55 -20.09 -38.15 -12.30
N LEU A 56 -18.91 -38.79 -12.24
CA LEU A 56 -18.70 -40.13 -12.73
C LEU A 56 -19.58 -41.13 -12.00
N GLY A 57 -19.62 -41.11 -10.66
CA GLY A 57 -20.46 -41.96 -9.85
C GLY A 57 -21.94 -41.77 -10.16
N ALA A 58 -22.43 -40.53 -10.23
CA ALA A 58 -23.82 -40.24 -10.59
C ALA A 58 -24.19 -40.75 -12.00
N THR A 59 -23.27 -40.63 -12.96
CA THR A 59 -23.47 -41.12 -14.33
C THR A 59 -23.49 -42.67 -14.34
N THR A 60 -22.60 -43.31 -13.57
CA THR A 60 -22.61 -44.78 -13.46
C THR A 60 -23.91 -45.29 -12.85
N ILE A 61 -24.39 -44.68 -11.77
CA ILE A 61 -25.66 -45.01 -11.14
C ILE A 61 -26.84 -44.83 -12.13
N LEU A 62 -26.77 -43.76 -12.94
CA LEU A 62 -27.77 -43.50 -13.97
C LEU A 62 -27.82 -44.63 -15.00
N LEU A 63 -26.65 -45.05 -15.50
CA LEU A 63 -26.56 -46.14 -16.48
C LEU A 63 -27.06 -47.47 -15.93
N VAL A 64 -26.70 -47.81 -14.68
CA VAL A 64 -27.18 -49.01 -14.00
C VAL A 64 -28.70 -48.94 -13.81
N GLY A 65 -29.23 -47.79 -13.39
CA GLY A 65 -30.69 -47.60 -13.23
C GLY A 65 -31.47 -47.80 -14.52
N PHE A 66 -30.91 -47.40 -15.67
CA PHE A 66 -31.50 -47.67 -16.98
C PHE A 66 -31.39 -49.14 -17.39
N ALA A 67 -30.27 -49.79 -17.12
CA ALA A 67 -30.07 -51.21 -17.45
C ALA A 67 -31.03 -52.10 -16.65
N ASP A 68 -31.16 -51.84 -15.35
CA ASP A 68 -32.02 -52.62 -14.45
C ASP A 68 -33.48 -52.19 -14.51
N ARG A 69 -33.83 -51.22 -15.34
CA ARG A 69 -35.17 -50.62 -15.44
C ARG A 69 -35.74 -50.18 -14.08
N ASN A 70 -34.89 -49.77 -13.17
CA ASN A 70 -35.28 -49.36 -11.83
C ASN A 70 -35.54 -47.86 -11.77
N PRO A 71 -36.76 -47.38 -11.66
CA PRO A 71 -37.10 -45.96 -11.68
C PRO A 71 -36.55 -45.21 -10.47
N ILE A 72 -36.41 -45.85 -9.31
CA ILE A 72 -35.87 -45.21 -8.08
C ILE A 72 -34.43 -44.85 -8.27
N THR A 73 -33.62 -45.76 -8.84
CA THR A 73 -32.20 -45.54 -9.12
C THR A 73 -32.00 -44.40 -10.14
N VAL A 74 -32.84 -44.34 -11.16
CA VAL A 74 -32.83 -43.25 -12.16
C VAL A 74 -33.17 -41.92 -11.53
N VAL A 75 -34.19 -41.85 -10.67
CA VAL A 75 -34.54 -40.61 -9.95
C VAL A 75 -33.39 -40.16 -9.04
N LEU A 76 -32.74 -41.06 -8.31
CA LEU A 76 -31.62 -40.75 -7.46
C LEU A 76 -30.47 -40.18 -8.29
N ALA A 77 -30.08 -40.81 -9.37
CA ALA A 77 -29.00 -40.38 -10.23
C ALA A 77 -29.26 -39.01 -10.88
N THR A 78 -30.50 -38.77 -11.34
CA THR A 78 -30.88 -37.47 -11.90
C THR A 78 -30.89 -36.37 -10.84
N ALA A 79 -31.27 -36.66 -9.59
CA ALA A 79 -31.13 -35.74 -8.46
C ALA A 79 -29.67 -35.39 -8.16
N MET A 80 -28.78 -36.37 -8.17
CA MET A 80 -27.35 -36.15 -7.98
C MET A 80 -26.77 -35.25 -9.10
N LEU A 81 -27.09 -35.52 -10.36
CA LEU A 81 -26.66 -34.70 -11.49
C LEU A 81 -27.22 -33.28 -11.43
N SER A 82 -28.46 -33.10 -11.02
CA SER A 82 -29.08 -31.79 -10.86
C SER A 82 -28.38 -30.98 -9.72
N LEU A 83 -28.04 -31.63 -8.62
CA LEU A 83 -27.22 -31.01 -7.54
C LEU A 83 -25.84 -30.61 -8.04
N PHE A 84 -25.22 -31.45 -8.86
CA PHE A 84 -23.92 -31.12 -9.46
C PHE A 84 -23.99 -29.86 -10.34
N LEU A 85 -25.01 -29.77 -11.22
CA LEU A 85 -25.23 -28.58 -12.06
C LEU A 85 -25.66 -27.37 -11.25
N LEU A 86 -26.49 -27.53 -10.24
CA LEU A 86 -26.87 -26.44 -9.34
C LEU A 86 -25.65 -25.88 -8.60
N SER A 87 -24.73 -26.74 -8.15
CA SER A 87 -23.51 -26.31 -7.47
C SER A 87 -22.57 -25.51 -8.39
N LEU A 88 -22.55 -25.80 -9.72
CA LEU A 88 -21.85 -24.97 -10.71
C LEU A 88 -22.40 -23.55 -10.74
N VAL A 89 -23.72 -23.41 -10.84
CA VAL A 89 -24.39 -22.11 -10.89
C VAL A 89 -24.13 -21.32 -9.60
N LEU A 90 -24.22 -21.98 -8.45
CA LEU A 90 -23.95 -21.34 -7.16
C LEU A 90 -22.47 -20.92 -7.00
N CYS A 91 -21.54 -21.77 -7.46
CA CYS A 91 -20.11 -21.46 -7.45
C CYS A 91 -19.80 -20.23 -8.33
N TYR A 92 -20.36 -20.17 -9.54
CA TYR A 92 -20.25 -19.00 -10.41
C TYR A 92 -20.85 -17.74 -9.75
N ARG A 93 -22.06 -17.85 -9.22
CA ARG A 93 -22.77 -16.73 -8.57
C ARG A 93 -22.05 -16.23 -7.32
N ASN A 94 -21.31 -17.09 -6.64
CA ASN A 94 -20.55 -16.72 -5.45
C ASN A 94 -19.35 -15.83 -5.78
N LEU A 95 -18.82 -15.87 -7.00
CA LEU A 95 -17.70 -15.01 -7.42
C LEU A 95 -18.16 -13.82 -8.28
N SER A 96 -19.26 -14.03 -9.02
CA SER A 96 -19.83 -13.02 -9.92
C SER A 96 -20.46 -11.86 -9.17
N GLY A 97 -20.18 -10.62 -9.63
CA GLY A 97 -20.71 -9.42 -9.03
C GLY A 97 -19.91 -8.90 -7.84
N LEU A 98 -18.82 -9.56 -7.46
CA LEU A 98 -17.89 -9.02 -6.48
C LEU A 98 -17.12 -7.86 -7.11
N THR A 99 -17.10 -6.74 -6.43
CA THR A 99 -16.33 -5.56 -6.83
C THR A 99 -15.10 -5.44 -5.96
N LEU A 100 -13.93 -5.37 -6.60
CA LEU A 100 -12.65 -5.12 -5.94
C LEU A 100 -12.25 -3.67 -6.20
N ARG A 101 -11.79 -2.98 -5.15
CA ARG A 101 -11.25 -1.64 -5.24
C ARG A 101 -9.91 -1.59 -4.51
N ALA A 102 -8.88 -1.05 -5.16
CA ALA A 102 -7.64 -0.70 -4.49
C ALA A 102 -7.90 0.46 -3.52
N SER A 103 -7.23 0.48 -2.37
CA SER A 103 -7.24 1.64 -1.49
C SER A 103 -6.52 2.79 -2.17
N GLU A 104 -6.97 4.03 -1.93
CA GLU A 104 -6.34 5.26 -2.42
C GLU A 104 -4.86 5.36 -1.99
N ALA A 105 -4.50 4.75 -0.86
CA ALA A 105 -3.11 4.63 -0.41
C ALA A 105 -2.21 3.84 -1.37
N ASN A 106 -2.77 3.02 -2.26
CA ASN A 106 -2.02 2.16 -3.20
C ASN A 106 -2.13 2.65 -4.66
N GLU A 107 -2.66 3.84 -4.88
CA GLU A 107 -2.77 4.44 -6.21
C GLU A 107 -1.42 4.94 -6.73
N PRO A 108 -1.11 4.83 -8.03
CA PRO A 108 0.18 5.25 -8.60
C PRO A 108 0.42 6.76 -8.65
N GLY A 109 -0.38 7.57 -8.06
CA GLY A 109 -0.16 9.01 -7.89
C GLY A 109 0.04 9.41 -6.43
N ASN A 110 -0.38 8.55 -5.52
CA ASN A 110 -0.29 8.79 -4.08
C ASN A 110 0.22 7.51 -3.39
N PRO A 111 1.54 7.28 -3.37
CA PRO A 111 2.11 6.10 -2.72
C PRO A 111 1.98 6.22 -1.20
N GLY A 112 0.76 6.03 -0.68
CA GLY A 112 0.53 5.95 0.77
C GLY A 112 1.14 4.69 1.37
N ALA A 113 1.21 3.60 0.59
CA ALA A 113 1.90 2.39 0.99
C ALA A 113 3.41 2.57 0.82
N ARG A 114 4.15 2.55 1.92
CA ARG A 114 5.60 2.75 1.98
C ARG A 114 6.22 1.63 2.81
N CYS A 115 7.38 1.13 2.39
CA CYS A 115 8.16 0.17 3.16
C CYS A 115 9.64 0.30 2.82
N PHE A 116 10.51 -0.31 3.61
CA PHE A 116 11.93 -0.39 3.31
C PHE A 116 12.27 -1.68 2.54
N ALA A 117 13.34 -1.63 1.75
CA ALA A 117 13.84 -2.81 1.05
C ALA A 117 14.21 -3.92 2.04
N GLY A 118 13.70 -5.13 1.79
CA GLY A 118 13.80 -6.28 2.69
C GLY A 118 12.62 -6.45 3.65
N GLU A 119 11.65 -5.55 3.64
CA GLU A 119 10.40 -5.66 4.40
C GLU A 119 9.24 -6.21 3.54
N GLN A 120 8.10 -6.37 4.17
CA GLN A 120 6.85 -6.77 3.51
C GLN A 120 6.06 -5.52 3.08
N ALA A 121 5.89 -5.35 1.76
CA ALA A 121 4.99 -4.33 1.24
C ALA A 121 3.53 -4.73 1.50
N SER A 122 2.75 -3.85 2.12
CA SER A 122 1.34 -4.07 2.43
C SER A 122 0.45 -3.39 1.39
N PHE A 123 -0.52 -4.14 0.86
CA PHE A 123 -1.50 -3.68 -0.11
C PHE A 123 -2.90 -3.84 0.45
N MET A 124 -3.56 -2.73 0.67
CA MET A 124 -4.94 -2.71 1.17
C MET A 124 -5.92 -2.65 0.00
N LEU A 125 -6.91 -3.50 0.03
CA LEU A 125 -7.98 -3.54 -0.96
C LEU A 125 -9.34 -3.71 -0.26
N THR A 126 -10.38 -3.19 -0.90
CA THR A 126 -11.74 -3.33 -0.44
C THR A 126 -12.55 -4.19 -1.40
N LEU A 127 -13.34 -5.10 -0.81
CA LEU A 127 -14.26 -5.95 -1.54
C LEU A 127 -15.68 -5.54 -1.19
N THR A 128 -16.50 -5.35 -2.21
CA THR A 128 -17.90 -4.96 -2.04
C THR A 128 -18.78 -5.91 -2.83
N ALA A 129 -19.83 -6.42 -2.20
CA ALA A 129 -20.85 -7.21 -2.89
C ALA A 129 -21.73 -6.29 -3.74
N ALA A 130 -21.79 -6.52 -5.05
CA ALA A 130 -22.65 -5.77 -5.96
C ALA A 130 -24.12 -6.18 -5.80
N GLY A 131 -24.73 -5.90 -4.68
CA GLY A 131 -26.13 -6.17 -4.44
C GLY A 131 -26.45 -6.44 -2.99
N ARG A 132 -27.51 -5.83 -2.51
CA ARG A 132 -27.95 -5.90 -1.10
C ARG A 132 -28.39 -7.29 -0.62
N ARG A 133 -28.48 -8.30 -1.50
CA ARG A 133 -29.01 -9.64 -1.15
C ARG A 133 -28.04 -10.79 -1.34
N ARG A 134 -26.77 -10.54 -1.71
CA ARG A 134 -25.80 -11.60 -1.97
C ARG A 134 -24.64 -11.53 -1.01
N ALA A 135 -24.46 -12.58 -0.23
CA ALA A 135 -23.24 -12.81 0.52
C ALA A 135 -22.28 -13.68 -0.30
N HIS A 136 -21.01 -13.37 -0.26
CA HIS A 136 -19.94 -14.16 -0.87
C HIS A 136 -19.22 -14.92 0.23
N ARG A 137 -19.27 -16.23 0.17
CA ARG A 137 -18.75 -17.12 1.21
C ARG A 137 -17.55 -17.90 0.70
N ASP A 138 -16.73 -18.34 1.60
CA ASP A 138 -15.58 -19.21 1.30
C ASP A 138 -14.71 -18.67 0.14
N LEU A 139 -14.38 -17.37 0.22
CA LEU A 139 -13.45 -16.73 -0.68
C LEU A 139 -12.05 -16.90 -0.14
N LEU A 140 -11.11 -17.25 -1.00
CA LEU A 140 -9.69 -17.31 -0.71
C LEU A 140 -8.99 -16.24 -1.57
N LEU A 141 -8.28 -15.32 -0.91
CA LEU A 141 -7.64 -14.18 -1.54
C LEU A 141 -6.15 -14.11 -1.18
N GLY A 142 -5.29 -13.86 -2.14
CA GLY A 142 -3.85 -13.73 -1.91
C GLY A 142 -3.09 -13.31 -3.16
N PHE A 143 -1.79 -13.11 -3.05
CA PHE A 143 -0.90 -12.88 -4.19
C PHE A 143 -0.28 -14.17 -4.74
N SER A 144 -0.26 -15.22 -3.95
CA SER A 144 0.26 -16.53 -4.35
C SER A 144 -0.80 -17.61 -4.13
N PRO A 145 -0.83 -18.66 -4.97
CA PRO A 145 -1.72 -19.81 -4.75
C PRO A 145 -1.46 -20.56 -3.43
N LYS A 146 -0.27 -20.36 -2.83
CA LYS A 146 0.15 -21.00 -1.58
C LYS A 146 -0.24 -20.20 -0.33
N ASP A 147 -0.41 -18.90 -0.49
CA ASP A 147 -0.66 -17.96 0.60
C ASP A 147 -2.00 -17.25 0.37
N LEU A 148 -3.07 -18.01 0.53
CA LEU A 148 -4.44 -17.55 0.37
C LEU A 148 -5.09 -17.38 1.74
N GLN A 149 -5.58 -16.18 2.01
CA GLN A 149 -6.32 -15.85 3.23
C GLN A 149 -7.82 -16.07 3.04
N PRO A 150 -8.51 -16.72 3.98
CA PRO A 150 -9.94 -16.87 3.92
C PRO A 150 -10.64 -15.52 4.16
N LEU A 151 -11.64 -15.24 3.34
CA LEU A 151 -12.41 -14.02 3.39
C LEU A 151 -13.90 -14.31 3.17
N GLN A 152 -14.74 -13.56 3.85
CA GLN A 152 -16.19 -13.58 3.64
C GLN A 152 -16.66 -12.14 3.45
N VAL A 153 -17.56 -11.95 2.48
CA VAL A 153 -18.16 -10.64 2.24
C VAL A 153 -19.65 -10.77 2.47
N ALA A 154 -20.14 -10.15 3.54
CA ALA A 154 -21.56 -10.14 3.84
C ALA A 154 -22.33 -9.32 2.81
N SER A 155 -23.62 -9.61 2.71
CA SER A 155 -24.52 -8.90 1.79
C SER A 155 -24.52 -7.40 2.06
N GLY A 156 -24.18 -6.58 1.05
CA GLY A 156 -24.13 -5.12 1.17
C GLY A 156 -23.00 -4.57 2.02
N ALA A 157 -22.13 -5.42 2.56
CA ALA A 157 -20.99 -4.99 3.36
C ALA A 157 -19.78 -4.66 2.47
N VAL A 158 -18.96 -3.76 2.99
CA VAL A 158 -17.61 -3.48 2.49
C VAL A 158 -16.63 -4.19 3.41
N THR A 159 -15.87 -5.11 2.86
CA THR A 159 -14.84 -5.85 3.60
C THR A 159 -13.47 -5.42 3.11
N SER A 160 -12.61 -4.98 4.01
CA SER A 160 -11.22 -4.67 3.69
C SER A 160 -10.33 -5.89 3.91
N ALA A 161 -9.35 -6.06 3.04
CA ALA A 161 -8.31 -7.08 3.17
C ALA A 161 -6.95 -6.45 2.93
N THR A 162 -5.97 -6.85 3.72
CA THR A 162 -4.58 -6.43 3.56
C THR A 162 -3.76 -7.64 3.12
N LEU A 163 -3.10 -7.51 1.99
CA LEU A 163 -2.21 -8.52 1.45
C LEU A 163 -0.77 -8.04 1.50
N THR A 164 0.16 -8.92 1.79
CA THR A 164 1.59 -8.60 1.85
C THR A 164 2.36 -9.26 0.73
N ALA A 165 3.41 -8.59 0.26
CA ALA A 165 4.35 -9.14 -0.71
C ALA A 165 5.78 -8.71 -0.36
N PRO A 166 6.80 -9.57 -0.57
CA PRO A 166 8.18 -9.21 -0.26
C PRO A 166 8.67 -8.08 -1.16
N ALA A 167 9.33 -7.08 -0.55
CA ALA A 167 9.86 -5.90 -1.22
C ALA A 167 11.40 -5.95 -1.28
N ASP A 168 11.95 -6.69 -2.25
CA ASP A 168 13.39 -6.92 -2.34
C ASP A 168 14.18 -5.73 -2.93
N LYS A 169 13.54 -4.90 -3.75
CA LYS A 169 14.20 -3.86 -4.53
C LYS A 169 13.57 -2.49 -4.25
N ARG A 170 14.43 -1.48 -4.04
CA ARG A 170 14.00 -0.08 -3.92
C ARG A 170 13.33 0.43 -5.19
N GLY A 171 12.39 1.34 -5.06
CA GLY A 171 11.68 1.99 -6.16
C GLY A 171 10.18 1.75 -6.12
N LEU A 172 9.49 2.07 -7.19
CA LEU A 172 8.06 1.84 -7.31
C LEU A 172 7.80 0.37 -7.63
N MET A 173 7.31 -0.39 -6.66
CA MET A 173 7.01 -1.81 -6.78
C MET A 173 5.54 -2.01 -7.17
N PRO A 174 5.24 -2.62 -8.33
CA PRO A 174 3.88 -3.02 -8.66
C PRO A 174 3.47 -4.24 -7.83
N ALA A 175 2.23 -4.26 -7.37
CA ALA A 175 1.67 -5.43 -6.69
C ALA A 175 1.67 -6.65 -7.62
N PRO A 176 1.90 -7.87 -7.09
CA PRO A 176 1.66 -9.08 -7.83
C PRO A 176 0.17 -9.21 -8.21
N ARG A 177 -0.14 -10.07 -9.20
CA ARG A 177 -1.52 -10.34 -9.57
C ARG A 177 -2.27 -11.00 -8.43
N LEU A 178 -3.49 -10.56 -8.20
CA LEU A 178 -4.35 -11.16 -7.21
C LEU A 178 -4.81 -12.55 -7.65
N HIS A 179 -4.89 -13.45 -6.69
CA HIS A 179 -5.51 -14.76 -6.83
C HIS A 179 -6.76 -14.79 -5.95
N LEU A 180 -7.90 -14.83 -6.58
CA LEU A 180 -9.18 -14.99 -5.90
C LEU A 180 -9.78 -16.34 -6.30
N ARG A 181 -10.17 -17.14 -5.32
CA ARG A 181 -10.65 -18.51 -5.52
C ARG A 181 -11.80 -18.82 -4.58
N THR A 182 -12.75 -19.64 -5.03
CA THR A 182 -13.79 -20.20 -4.19
C THR A 182 -14.09 -21.64 -4.58
N ARG A 183 -14.56 -22.42 -3.61
CA ARG A 183 -15.08 -23.79 -3.81
C ARG A 183 -16.50 -23.94 -3.29
N TYR A 184 -17.13 -22.84 -2.94
CA TYR A 184 -18.51 -22.84 -2.46
C TYR A 184 -19.48 -23.34 -3.53
N PRO A 185 -20.57 -24.11 -3.17
CA PRO A 185 -20.96 -24.50 -1.82
C PRO A 185 -20.36 -25.84 -1.36
N ALA A 186 -20.26 -26.82 -2.22
CA ALA A 186 -19.99 -28.22 -1.87
C ALA A 186 -18.57 -28.70 -2.25
N GLY A 187 -17.71 -27.81 -2.75
CA GLY A 187 -16.39 -28.20 -3.20
C GLY A 187 -16.33 -28.98 -4.51
N LEU A 188 -17.46 -29.25 -5.16
CA LEU A 188 -17.53 -29.97 -6.43
C LEU A 188 -16.94 -29.17 -7.60
N TRP A 189 -17.08 -27.86 -7.52
CA TRP A 189 -16.55 -26.91 -8.49
C TRP A 189 -15.58 -25.94 -7.82
N GLN A 190 -14.61 -25.49 -8.59
CA GLN A 190 -13.69 -24.46 -8.19
C GLN A 190 -13.79 -23.32 -9.19
N ALA A 191 -14.13 -22.13 -8.72
CA ALA A 191 -14.05 -20.89 -9.49
C ALA A 191 -12.84 -20.06 -9.05
N TRP A 192 -12.15 -19.41 -10.00
CA TRP A 192 -11.06 -18.51 -9.71
C TRP A 192 -11.01 -17.33 -10.67
N SER A 193 -10.38 -16.26 -10.21
CA SER A 193 -10.09 -15.08 -11.01
C SER A 193 -8.70 -14.56 -10.68
N ARG A 194 -8.05 -13.89 -11.64
CA ARG A 194 -6.74 -13.26 -11.48
C ARG A 194 -6.80 -11.78 -11.86
N PRO A 195 -7.51 -10.96 -11.08
CA PRO A 195 -7.61 -9.53 -11.36
C PRO A 195 -6.27 -8.83 -11.14
N ASP A 196 -6.02 -7.78 -11.94
CA ASP A 196 -4.90 -6.86 -11.78
C ASP A 196 -5.48 -5.49 -11.45
N LEU A 197 -5.23 -4.99 -10.24
CA LEU A 197 -5.73 -3.70 -9.75
C LEU A 197 -4.71 -2.57 -9.91
N ALA A 198 -3.58 -2.81 -10.57
CA ALA A 198 -2.50 -1.85 -10.79
C ALA A 198 -2.04 -1.10 -9.52
N MET A 199 -2.06 -1.78 -8.37
CA MET A 199 -1.59 -1.23 -7.11
C MET A 199 -0.07 -1.08 -7.10
N HIS A 200 0.43 -0.05 -6.41
CA HIS A 200 1.86 0.21 -6.28
C HIS A 200 2.23 0.49 -4.82
N CYS A 201 3.46 0.16 -4.47
CA CYS A 201 4.08 0.50 -3.19
C CYS A 201 5.43 1.18 -3.45
N LEU A 202 5.74 2.23 -2.69
CA LEU A 202 7.03 2.90 -2.76
C LEU A 202 7.99 2.24 -1.76
N VAL A 203 9.04 1.61 -2.30
CA VAL A 203 10.04 0.92 -1.51
C VAL A 203 11.27 1.81 -1.36
N TYR A 204 11.56 2.22 -0.13
CA TYR A 204 12.75 2.98 0.22
C TYR A 204 13.98 2.08 0.36
N PRO A 205 15.19 2.63 0.19
CA PRO A 205 16.41 1.94 0.55
C PRO A 205 16.39 1.53 2.03
N ARG A 206 16.94 0.38 2.34
CA ARG A 206 17.07 -0.07 3.73
C ARG A 206 17.99 0.90 4.50
N PRO A 207 17.55 1.49 5.62
CA PRO A 207 18.39 2.34 6.43
C PRO A 207 19.55 1.52 7.02
N GLN A 208 20.76 2.03 6.87
CA GLN A 208 21.94 1.45 7.48
C GLN A 208 22.43 2.39 8.58
N GLN A 209 22.75 1.83 9.73
CA GLN A 209 23.41 2.58 10.78
C GLN A 209 24.85 2.86 10.32
N CYS A 210 25.18 4.11 10.10
CA CYS A 210 26.54 4.55 9.83
C CYS A 210 26.91 5.65 10.85
N SER A 211 28.16 5.64 11.30
CA SER A 211 28.72 6.80 12.02
C SER A 211 28.93 7.90 11.00
N LEU A 212 28.40 9.10 11.29
CA LEU A 212 28.65 10.26 10.44
C LEU A 212 30.17 10.57 10.44
N PRO A 213 30.80 10.73 9.27
CA PRO A 213 32.18 11.10 9.22
C PRO A 213 32.36 12.50 9.85
N PRO A 214 33.47 12.76 10.55
CA PRO A 214 33.70 14.05 11.22
C PRO A 214 33.63 15.26 10.27
N SER A 215 33.88 15.04 8.98
CA SER A 215 33.73 16.04 7.92
C SER A 215 32.27 16.43 7.62
N ALA A 216 31.29 15.61 7.97
CA ALA A 216 29.85 15.94 7.82
C ALA A 216 29.36 16.87 8.95
N LEU A 217 30.07 16.92 10.06
CA LEU A 217 29.89 17.88 11.17
C LEU A 217 30.64 19.17 10.86
N ARG A 218 30.42 19.80 9.74
CA ARG A 218 30.95 21.14 9.48
C ARG A 218 30.14 22.13 10.30
N VAL A 219 30.77 22.63 11.34
CA VAL A 219 30.43 23.95 11.88
C VAL A 219 30.61 24.95 10.73
N PRO A 220 29.62 25.75 10.36
CA PRO A 220 29.71 26.65 9.22
C PRO A 220 30.98 27.51 9.35
N ALA A 221 31.80 27.51 8.31
CA ALA A 221 33.10 28.15 8.25
C ALA A 221 33.06 29.69 8.52
N HIS A 222 31.91 30.29 8.62
CA HIS A 222 31.72 31.65 9.12
C HIS A 222 31.95 31.81 10.63
N ALA A 223 32.14 30.69 11.36
CA ALA A 223 32.55 30.74 12.77
C ALA A 223 34.09 30.79 12.94
N GLU A 224 34.88 30.47 11.90
CA GLU A 224 36.34 30.42 12.01
C GLU A 224 37.03 31.80 11.99
N GLY A 225 36.31 32.88 11.70
CA GLY A 225 36.87 34.25 11.67
C GLY A 225 36.66 35.11 12.93
N ARG A 226 35.96 34.60 13.93
CA ARG A 226 35.76 35.31 15.21
C ARG A 226 36.19 34.43 16.35
N GLN A 227 37.39 34.70 16.82
CA GLN A 227 37.95 34.22 18.08
C GLN A 227 36.87 34.09 19.17
N SER A 228 36.86 32.90 19.79
CA SER A 228 36.33 32.59 21.11
C SER A 228 35.28 33.57 21.64
N GLY A 229 34.01 33.30 21.42
CA GLY A 229 32.98 33.98 22.17
C GLY A 229 31.70 34.42 21.47
N ALA A 230 31.53 34.17 20.16
CA ALA A 230 30.27 34.49 19.50
C ALA A 230 29.27 33.36 19.66
N ARG A 231 28.82 33.11 20.89
CA ARG A 231 27.52 32.51 21.12
C ARG A 231 26.51 33.41 20.43
N LYS A 232 25.76 32.83 19.46
CA LYS A 232 24.68 33.54 18.77
C LYS A 232 23.77 34.14 19.84
N LEU A 233 23.52 35.47 19.77
CA LEU A 233 22.62 36.16 20.70
C LEU A 233 21.20 35.50 20.55
N GLY A 234 20.83 34.68 21.48
CA GLY A 234 19.52 34.03 21.61
C GLY A 234 18.70 34.66 22.72
N VAL A 235 17.51 34.09 22.96
CA VAL A 235 16.55 34.61 23.95
C VAL A 235 16.57 33.80 25.24
N ASP A 236 17.25 32.65 25.29
CA ASP A 236 16.97 31.61 26.27
C ASP A 236 17.92 31.58 27.48
N ASP A 237 19.26 31.80 27.32
CA ASP A 237 20.20 31.77 28.43
C ASP A 237 20.86 33.09 28.70
N PHE A 238 20.75 33.58 29.94
CA PHE A 238 21.41 34.81 30.37
C PHE A 238 22.90 34.65 30.50
N LEU A 239 23.65 35.33 29.64
CA LEU A 239 25.11 35.26 29.58
C LEU A 239 25.79 36.30 30.48
N GLY A 240 25.23 37.52 30.61
CA GLY A 240 25.79 38.58 31.37
C GLY A 240 25.23 39.95 31.01
N LEU A 241 25.86 41.00 31.59
CA LEU A 241 25.56 42.41 31.33
C LEU A 241 26.75 43.09 30.62
N ARG A 242 26.48 43.74 29.49
CA ARG A 242 27.46 44.63 28.81
C ARG A 242 27.00 46.07 28.86
N SER A 243 27.91 46.99 28.63
CA SER A 243 27.55 48.41 28.48
C SER A 243 26.61 48.60 27.30
N TYR A 244 25.62 49.46 27.47
CA TYR A 244 24.66 49.79 26.44
C TYR A 244 25.33 50.45 25.24
N GLN A 245 24.94 50.05 24.06
CA GLN A 245 25.36 50.68 22.79
C GLN A 245 24.11 51.24 22.08
N SER A 246 24.28 52.37 21.38
CA SER A 246 23.20 52.97 20.60
C SER A 246 22.75 51.96 19.53
N GLY A 247 21.42 51.63 19.57
CA GLY A 247 20.85 50.58 18.71
C GLY A 247 20.40 49.30 19.46
N ASP A 248 20.81 49.15 20.72
CA ASP A 248 20.35 48.01 21.53
C ASP A 248 18.86 48.07 21.83
N SER A 249 18.18 46.91 21.83
CA SER A 249 16.77 46.84 22.16
C SER A 249 16.48 47.30 23.61
N ARG A 250 15.54 48.20 23.76
CA ARG A 250 15.12 48.72 25.07
C ARG A 250 14.55 47.63 26.01
N ARG A 251 14.06 46.50 25.48
CA ARG A 251 13.57 45.36 26.26
C ARG A 251 14.69 44.63 27.01
N HIS A 252 15.90 44.71 26.53
CA HIS A 252 17.06 44.01 27.11
C HIS A 252 17.88 44.91 28.06
N ILE A 253 17.43 46.15 28.31
CA ILE A 253 18.10 47.03 29.26
C ILE A 253 17.92 46.48 30.67
N ALA A 254 19.02 46.48 31.44
CA ALA A 254 19.07 46.09 32.83
C ALA A 254 18.71 47.29 33.74
N TRP A 255 17.45 47.65 33.79
CA TRP A 255 16.95 48.80 34.58
C TRP A 255 17.33 48.76 36.06
N ARG A 256 17.47 47.58 36.63
CA ARG A 256 17.89 47.37 38.01
C ARG A 256 19.37 47.77 38.22
N SER A 257 20.23 47.63 37.21
CA SER A 257 21.62 48.05 37.23
C SER A 257 21.71 49.60 37.18
N LEU A 258 20.89 50.21 36.32
CA LEU A 258 20.78 51.68 36.25
C LEU A 258 20.31 52.30 37.58
N ALA A 259 19.29 51.71 38.20
CA ALA A 259 18.78 52.15 39.49
C ALA A 259 19.80 52.08 40.65
N ARG A 260 20.84 51.23 40.53
CA ARG A 260 21.95 51.07 41.46
C ARG A 260 23.16 51.97 41.16
N GLY A 261 23.03 52.86 40.18
CA GLY A 261 24.12 53.76 39.79
C GLY A 261 25.26 53.13 38.99
N GLN A 262 25.07 51.87 38.49
CA GLN A 262 26.12 51.12 37.79
C GLN A 262 26.18 51.43 36.27
N GLY A 263 25.49 52.46 35.81
CA GLY A 263 25.42 52.83 34.41
C GLY A 263 24.39 52.01 33.59
N LEU A 264 24.17 52.42 32.35
CA LEU A 264 23.23 51.78 31.45
C LEU A 264 23.84 50.51 30.88
N LYS A 265 23.26 49.37 31.20
CA LYS A 265 23.73 48.02 30.76
C LYS A 265 22.63 47.26 30.02
N THR A 266 23.03 46.44 29.04
CA THR A 266 22.14 45.57 28.26
C THR A 266 22.41 44.12 28.65
N LYS A 267 21.32 43.34 28.82
CA LYS A 267 21.38 41.91 29.06
C LYS A 267 21.81 41.19 27.76
N GLN A 268 22.76 40.31 27.85
CA GLN A 268 23.17 39.39 26.77
C GLN A 268 22.62 38.03 27.05
N PHE A 269 22.03 37.43 26.02
CA PHE A 269 21.52 36.06 26.01
C PHE A 269 22.33 35.23 24.99
N ALA A 270 22.54 33.97 25.31
CA ALA A 270 23.14 32.99 24.40
C ALA A 270 22.12 32.03 23.92
N GLN A 271 22.24 31.57 22.70
CA GLN A 271 21.55 30.44 22.14
C GLN A 271 22.56 29.36 21.83
N GLU A 272 22.34 28.14 22.31
CA GLU A 272 23.12 27.00 21.82
C GLU A 272 22.88 26.85 20.33
N ALA A 273 23.91 26.86 19.54
CA ALA A 273 23.82 26.57 18.12
C ALA A 273 23.73 25.03 17.99
N ASP A 274 22.57 24.54 17.64
CA ASP A 274 22.43 23.12 17.23
C ASP A 274 23.41 22.84 16.07
N PRO A 275 24.17 21.76 16.12
CA PRO A 275 25.09 21.39 15.04
C PRO A 275 24.29 21.10 13.77
N GLU A 276 24.40 21.94 12.76
CA GLU A 276 23.83 21.65 11.43
C GLU A 276 24.65 20.56 10.74
N VAL A 277 24.00 19.48 10.39
CA VAL A 277 24.61 18.39 9.62
C VAL A 277 24.28 18.59 8.14
N HIS A 278 25.28 18.91 7.34
CA HIS A 278 25.15 19.01 5.90
C HIS A 278 25.55 17.69 5.23
N LEU A 279 24.56 17.03 4.59
CA LEU A 279 24.79 15.85 3.78
C LEU A 279 24.81 16.24 2.30
N SER A 280 25.94 16.06 1.62
CA SER A 280 26.04 16.18 0.18
C SER A 280 25.88 14.79 -0.46
N PHE A 281 24.99 14.68 -1.42
CA PHE A 281 24.79 13.46 -2.20
C PHE A 281 25.45 13.67 -3.57
N GLU A 282 26.47 12.88 -3.89
CA GLU A 282 27.07 12.79 -5.22
C GLU A 282 26.33 11.79 -6.12
#